data_377f0bd43aa25fbceeba2799144add42
#
_entry.id   377f0bd43aa25fbceeba2799144add42
#
_cell.length_a   1.000
_cell.length_b   1.000
_cell.length_c   1.000
_cell.angle_alpha   90.00
_cell.angle_beta   90.00
_cell.angle_gamma   90.00
#
_symmetry.space_group_name_H-M   'P 1'
#
loop_
_entity.id
_entity.type
_entity.pdbx_description
1 polymer ?
#
loop_
_entity_poly.entity_id
_entity_poly.type
_entity_poly.pdbx_seq_one_letter_code
_entity_poly.pdbx_strand_id
1 'polypeptide(L)'
;MPNFDAFLSDPQFAAFAPVAVAAEKIYAIDPAACALNCRRAMEFAVKWMYSVDGGLVTPYDDRLVSLMDTEDFRDIVGPDLWRRLKYIRQTGNAAAHTGQRITPEQARLCLENLYSLFDFLACCYGASYTPSQFDPALLDAQPAAPAPGPVP
;
A
#
# COMPACT_ATOMS: atom_id res chain seq x y z
N MET A 1 12.43 -11.82 6.84
CA MET A 1 11.37 -11.85 5.83
C MET A 1 10.79 -10.45 5.68
N PRO A 2 10.64 -9.93 4.47
CA PRO A 2 10.03 -8.60 4.28
C PRO A 2 8.65 -8.49 4.89
N ASN A 3 8.24 -7.25 5.21
CA ASN A 3 7.01 -7.00 5.95
C ASN A 3 5.76 -7.55 5.27
N PHE A 4 5.66 -7.37 3.94
CA PHE A 4 4.42 -7.70 3.22
C PHE A 4 4.32 -9.17 2.81
N ASP A 5 5.39 -9.95 2.94
CA ASP A 5 5.37 -11.37 2.57
C ASP A 5 4.32 -12.16 3.37
N ALA A 6 4.04 -11.73 4.59
CA ALA A 6 3.03 -12.40 5.44
C ALA A 6 1.62 -12.38 4.82
N PHE A 7 1.32 -11.40 3.97
CA PHE A 7 0.00 -11.28 3.36
C PHE A 7 -0.16 -12.14 2.09
N LEU A 8 0.92 -12.74 1.60
CA LEU A 8 0.86 -13.63 0.44
C LEU A 8 0.16 -14.97 0.75
N SER A 9 0.06 -15.32 2.02
CA SER A 9 -0.50 -16.62 2.43
C SER A 9 -2.03 -16.69 2.28
N ASP A 10 -2.72 -15.55 2.23
CA ASP A 10 -4.18 -15.52 2.05
C ASP A 10 -4.50 -15.31 0.56
N PRO A 11 -5.09 -16.34 -0.11
CA PRO A 11 -5.39 -16.21 -1.54
C PRO A 11 -6.37 -15.09 -1.87
N GLN A 12 -7.17 -14.62 -0.92
CA GLN A 12 -8.08 -13.50 -1.15
C GLN A 12 -7.33 -12.22 -1.51
N PHE A 13 -6.08 -12.08 -1.07
CA PHE A 13 -5.27 -10.88 -1.26
C PHE A 13 -4.38 -10.95 -2.51
N ALA A 14 -4.58 -11.96 -3.36
CA ALA A 14 -3.73 -12.18 -4.55
C ALA A 14 -3.73 -11.00 -5.53
N ALA A 15 -4.80 -10.20 -5.57
CA ALA A 15 -4.90 -9.07 -6.50
C ALA A 15 -3.98 -7.90 -6.09
N PHE A 16 -3.64 -7.77 -4.81
CA PHE A 16 -2.92 -6.58 -4.33
C PHE A 16 -1.69 -6.89 -3.45
N ALA A 17 -1.65 -8.02 -2.76
CA ALA A 17 -0.51 -8.34 -1.90
C ALA A 17 0.82 -8.41 -2.69
N PRO A 18 0.88 -9.03 -3.87
CA PRO A 18 2.12 -9.03 -4.65
C PRO A 18 2.61 -7.63 -5.06
N VAL A 19 1.69 -6.69 -5.27
CA VAL A 19 2.06 -5.31 -5.62
C VAL A 19 2.72 -4.62 -4.41
N ALA A 20 2.22 -4.88 -3.21
CA ALA A 20 2.83 -4.37 -1.97
C ALA A 20 4.21 -4.99 -1.74
N VAL A 21 4.37 -6.27 -2.00
CA VAL A 21 5.67 -6.94 -1.92
C VAL A 21 6.66 -6.28 -2.89
N ALA A 22 6.24 -5.99 -4.11
CA ALA A 22 7.06 -5.30 -5.10
C ALA A 22 7.43 -3.89 -4.63
N ALA A 23 6.48 -3.16 -4.03
CA ALA A 23 6.75 -1.82 -3.48
C ALA A 23 7.83 -1.87 -2.41
N GLU A 24 7.76 -2.82 -1.50
CA GLU A 24 8.77 -2.98 -0.46
C GLU A 24 10.14 -3.31 -1.04
N LYS A 25 10.20 -4.18 -2.04
CA LYS A 25 11.46 -4.59 -2.67
C LYS A 25 12.16 -3.44 -3.39
N ILE A 26 11.41 -2.52 -4.00
CA ILE A 26 11.98 -1.39 -4.74
C ILE A 26 12.37 -0.22 -3.86
N TYR A 27 11.99 -0.23 -2.59
CA TYR A 27 12.14 0.90 -1.68
C TYR A 27 13.58 1.44 -1.64
N ALA A 28 14.57 0.56 -1.46
CA ALA A 28 15.97 0.96 -1.33
C ALA A 28 16.57 1.47 -2.65
N ILE A 29 15.95 1.13 -3.77
CA ILE A 29 16.43 1.47 -5.11
C ILE A 29 15.80 2.76 -5.63
N ASP A 30 14.48 2.87 -5.48
CA ASP A 30 13.70 3.95 -6.09
C ASP A 30 12.52 4.30 -5.19
N PRO A 31 12.65 5.32 -4.33
CA PRO A 31 11.56 5.72 -3.44
C PRO A 31 10.30 6.16 -4.20
N ALA A 32 10.44 6.81 -5.34
CA ALA A 32 9.29 7.23 -6.14
C ALA A 32 8.51 6.01 -6.68
N ALA A 33 9.23 5.01 -7.20
CA ALA A 33 8.60 3.78 -7.65
C ALA A 33 7.94 3.02 -6.50
N CYS A 34 8.54 3.05 -5.31
CA CYS A 34 7.93 2.48 -4.11
C CYS A 34 6.59 3.15 -3.79
N ALA A 35 6.56 4.48 -3.74
CA ALA A 35 5.34 5.24 -3.46
C ALA A 35 4.26 4.99 -4.51
N LEU A 36 4.63 4.93 -5.78
CA LEU A 36 3.70 4.65 -6.87
C LEU A 36 3.09 3.24 -6.75
N ASN A 37 3.90 2.25 -6.42
CA ASN A 37 3.43 0.88 -6.22
C ASN A 37 2.57 0.76 -4.96
N CYS A 38 2.86 1.52 -3.90
CA CYS A 38 1.98 1.58 -2.73
C CYS A 38 0.59 2.08 -3.12
N ARG A 39 0.52 3.14 -3.94
CA ARG A 39 -0.76 3.65 -4.42
C ARG A 39 -1.50 2.61 -5.26
N ARG A 40 -0.80 1.91 -6.14
CA ARG A 40 -1.39 0.84 -6.95
C ARG A 40 -1.95 -0.30 -6.08
N ALA A 41 -1.18 -0.75 -5.11
CA ALA A 41 -1.63 -1.79 -4.18
C ALA A 41 -2.86 -1.33 -3.41
N MET A 42 -2.87 -0.10 -2.93
CA MET A 42 -4.02 0.48 -2.23
C MET A 42 -5.24 0.56 -3.14
N GLU A 43 -5.09 1.01 -4.38
CA GLU A 43 -6.21 1.11 -5.32
C GLU A 43 -6.84 -0.27 -5.56
N PHE A 44 -6.01 -1.29 -5.80
CA PHE A 44 -6.52 -2.65 -5.96
C PHE A 44 -7.19 -3.17 -4.69
N ALA A 45 -6.63 -2.87 -3.53
CA ALA A 45 -7.20 -3.30 -2.26
C ALA A 45 -8.55 -2.62 -1.99
N VAL A 46 -8.66 -1.33 -2.25
CA VAL A 46 -9.92 -0.60 -2.07
C VAL A 46 -10.99 -1.12 -3.04
N LYS A 47 -10.64 -1.34 -4.28
CA LYS A 47 -11.56 -1.92 -5.28
C LYS A 47 -11.98 -3.33 -4.88
N TRP A 48 -11.06 -4.10 -4.33
CA TRP A 48 -11.38 -5.42 -3.80
C TRP A 48 -12.39 -5.34 -2.66
N MET A 49 -12.22 -4.38 -1.72
CA MET A 49 -13.19 -4.18 -0.64
C MET A 49 -14.59 -3.93 -1.19
N TYR A 50 -14.71 -3.06 -2.20
CA TYR A 50 -16.00 -2.79 -2.83
C TYR A 50 -16.61 -4.03 -3.49
N SER A 51 -15.78 -4.96 -3.94
CA SER A 51 -16.26 -6.18 -4.59
C SER A 51 -16.76 -7.25 -3.60
N VAL A 52 -16.24 -7.25 -2.37
CA VAL A 52 -16.55 -8.31 -1.39
C VAL A 52 -17.42 -7.85 -0.22
N ASP A 53 -17.49 -6.55 0.05
CA ASP A 53 -18.23 -6.00 1.19
C ASP A 53 -19.58 -5.46 0.71
N GLY A 54 -20.67 -6.14 1.15
CA GLY A 54 -22.04 -5.75 0.78
C GLY A 54 -22.46 -4.38 1.34
N GLY A 55 -21.72 -3.83 2.32
CA GLY A 55 -21.95 -2.49 2.84
C GLY A 55 -21.37 -1.39 1.98
N LEU A 56 -20.63 -1.74 0.92
CA LEU A 56 -20.01 -0.78 0.01
C LEU A 56 -20.66 -0.90 -1.37
N VAL A 57 -21.19 0.22 -1.86
CA VAL A 57 -21.77 0.31 -3.20
C VAL A 57 -20.86 1.17 -4.06
N THR A 58 -20.39 0.62 -5.19
CA THR A 58 -19.51 1.35 -6.10
C THR A 58 -20.27 2.56 -6.66
N PRO A 59 -19.75 3.79 -6.47
CA PRO A 59 -20.37 4.98 -7.03
C PRO A 59 -20.24 5.02 -8.56
N TYR A 60 -21.00 5.90 -9.21
CA TYR A 60 -20.90 6.09 -10.66
C TYR A 60 -19.47 6.44 -11.09
N ASP A 61 -18.83 7.35 -10.35
CA ASP A 61 -17.41 7.64 -10.53
C ASP A 61 -16.60 6.66 -9.68
N ASP A 62 -15.94 5.71 -10.33
CA ASP A 62 -15.19 4.63 -9.68
C ASP A 62 -13.69 4.92 -9.57
N ARG A 63 -13.28 6.17 -9.74
CA ARG A 63 -11.89 6.55 -9.47
C ARG A 63 -11.57 6.41 -7.99
N LEU A 64 -10.30 6.17 -7.68
CA LEU A 64 -9.86 5.96 -6.30
C LEU A 64 -10.32 7.07 -5.36
N VAL A 65 -10.18 8.33 -5.77
CA VAL A 65 -10.60 9.47 -4.94
C VAL A 65 -12.08 9.39 -4.59
N SER A 66 -12.93 8.99 -5.54
CA SER A 66 -14.37 8.88 -5.32
C SER A 66 -14.73 7.67 -4.46
N LEU A 67 -14.02 6.54 -4.64
CA LEU A 67 -14.20 5.35 -3.80
C LEU A 67 -13.84 5.66 -2.34
N MET A 68 -12.79 6.44 -2.11
CA MET A 68 -12.35 6.83 -0.77
C MET A 68 -13.29 7.86 -0.12
N ASP A 69 -14.03 8.63 -0.91
CA ASP A 69 -14.85 9.72 -0.39
C ASP A 69 -16.28 9.32 -0.04
N THR A 70 -16.70 8.09 -0.33
CA THR A 70 -18.04 7.66 0.08
C THR A 70 -18.13 7.62 1.60
N GLU A 71 -19.31 7.97 2.13
CA GLU A 71 -19.56 7.95 3.57
C GLU A 71 -19.36 6.53 4.13
N ASP A 72 -19.87 5.54 3.44
CA ASP A 72 -19.77 4.14 3.88
C ASP A 72 -18.34 3.69 3.99
N PHE A 73 -17.49 4.02 3.00
CA PHE A 73 -16.07 3.65 3.05
C PHE A 73 -15.37 4.35 4.22
N ARG A 74 -15.61 5.65 4.39
CA ARG A 74 -15.00 6.42 5.49
C ARG A 74 -15.39 5.87 6.85
N ASP A 75 -16.66 5.46 7.00
CA ASP A 75 -17.14 4.87 8.25
C ASP A 75 -16.50 3.52 8.53
N ILE A 76 -16.31 2.69 7.50
CA ILE A 76 -15.73 1.37 7.65
C ILE A 76 -14.26 1.45 8.07
N VAL A 77 -13.46 2.28 7.41
CA VAL A 77 -12.02 2.36 7.69
C VAL A 77 -11.71 3.24 8.90
N GLY A 78 -12.55 4.21 9.20
CA GLY A 78 -12.34 5.17 10.27
C GLY A 78 -11.40 6.31 9.86
N PRO A 79 -11.39 7.40 10.67
CA PRO A 79 -10.67 8.62 10.30
C PRO A 79 -9.15 8.45 10.26
N ASP A 80 -8.57 7.65 11.15
CA ASP A 80 -7.12 7.48 11.19
C ASP A 80 -6.61 6.72 9.98
N LEU A 81 -7.23 5.58 9.67
CA LEU A 81 -6.85 4.81 8.50
C LEU A 81 -7.13 5.59 7.23
N TRP A 82 -8.26 6.30 7.16
CA TRP A 82 -8.58 7.12 5.99
C TRP A 82 -7.50 8.15 5.70
N ARG A 83 -6.98 8.83 6.73
CA ARG A 83 -5.89 9.81 6.55
C ARG A 83 -4.61 9.13 6.06
N ARG A 84 -4.31 7.92 6.52
CA ARG A 84 -3.16 7.14 6.04
C ARG A 84 -3.30 6.78 4.57
N LEU A 85 -4.51 6.41 4.14
CA LEU A 85 -4.79 6.12 2.73
C LEU A 85 -4.68 7.38 1.87
N LYS A 86 -5.16 8.51 2.37
CA LYS A 86 -5.03 9.80 1.67
C LYS A 86 -3.56 10.15 1.44
N TYR A 87 -2.72 9.92 2.43
CA TYR A 87 -1.28 10.14 2.29
C TYR A 87 -0.68 9.29 1.16
N ILE A 88 -1.01 8.02 1.10
CA ILE A 88 -0.54 7.13 0.04
C ILE A 88 -1.00 7.65 -1.33
N ARG A 89 -2.26 8.03 -1.44
CA ARG A 89 -2.81 8.54 -2.71
C ARG A 89 -2.10 9.80 -3.17
N GLN A 90 -1.92 10.76 -2.28
CA GLN A 90 -1.29 12.03 -2.60
C GLN A 90 0.19 11.85 -2.94
N THR A 91 0.92 11.06 -2.16
CA THR A 91 2.35 10.81 -2.39
C THR A 91 2.56 10.00 -3.67
N GLY A 92 1.74 8.99 -3.93
CA GLY A 92 1.79 8.23 -5.17
C GLY A 92 1.47 9.09 -6.40
N ASN A 93 0.52 10.01 -6.28
CA ASN A 93 0.23 10.98 -7.34
C ASN A 93 1.43 11.89 -7.60
N ALA A 94 2.07 12.39 -6.54
CA ALA A 94 3.27 13.20 -6.68
C ALA A 94 4.40 12.42 -7.35
N ALA A 95 4.56 11.15 -7.01
CA ALA A 95 5.57 10.28 -7.62
C ALA A 95 5.36 10.09 -9.13
N ALA A 96 4.12 10.18 -9.60
CA ALA A 96 3.79 10.03 -11.01
C ALA A 96 4.07 11.30 -11.83
N HIS A 97 4.24 12.45 -11.19
CA HIS A 97 4.50 13.71 -11.88
C HIS A 97 5.98 13.89 -12.17
N THR A 98 6.30 14.33 -13.38
CA THR A 98 7.67 14.63 -13.78
C THR A 98 8.26 15.74 -12.92
N GLY A 99 9.47 15.53 -12.40
CA GLY A 99 10.17 16.52 -11.58
C GLY A 99 9.83 16.49 -10.10
N GLN A 100 8.84 15.73 -9.69
CA GLN A 100 8.54 15.54 -8.27
C GLN A 100 9.52 14.56 -7.65
N ARG A 101 10.14 14.95 -6.56
CA ARG A 101 11.09 14.11 -5.84
C ARG A 101 10.43 13.50 -4.62
N ILE A 102 10.51 12.18 -4.50
CA ILE A 102 10.02 11.46 -3.34
C ILE A 102 11.22 11.05 -2.49
N THR A 103 11.21 11.44 -1.22
CA THR A 103 12.28 11.07 -0.30
C THR A 103 12.10 9.62 0.18
N PRO A 104 13.19 8.96 0.66
CA PRO A 104 13.06 7.66 1.30
C PRO A 104 12.09 7.67 2.48
N GLU A 105 12.04 8.75 3.26
CA GLU A 105 11.12 8.88 4.40
C GLU A 105 9.66 8.89 3.95
N GLN A 106 9.36 9.60 2.84
CA GLN A 106 8.01 9.61 2.27
C GLN A 106 7.61 8.20 1.79
N ALA A 107 8.51 7.50 1.13
CA ALA A 107 8.26 6.14 0.67
C ALA A 107 8.06 5.17 1.84
N ARG A 108 8.87 5.31 2.89
CA ARG A 108 8.73 4.50 4.11
C ARG A 108 7.35 4.72 4.73
N LEU A 109 6.90 5.97 4.82
CA LEU A 109 5.59 6.28 5.39
C LEU A 109 4.47 5.70 4.52
N CYS A 110 4.63 5.70 3.20
CA CYS A 110 3.68 5.02 2.32
C CYS A 110 3.60 3.52 2.64
N LEU A 111 4.74 2.85 2.82
CA LEU A 111 4.77 1.42 3.18
C LEU A 111 4.12 1.17 4.54
N GLU A 112 4.44 2.00 5.52
CA GLU A 112 3.86 1.88 6.85
C GLU A 112 2.36 2.04 6.83
N ASN A 113 1.86 3.05 6.10
CA ASN A 113 0.43 3.30 5.96
C ASN A 113 -0.27 2.18 5.19
N LEU A 114 0.38 1.64 4.15
CA LEU A 114 -0.14 0.51 3.40
C LEU A 114 -0.23 -0.74 4.27
N TYR A 115 0.77 -0.96 5.13
CA TYR A 115 0.73 -2.08 6.08
C TYR A 115 -0.46 -1.97 7.02
N SER A 116 -0.78 -0.75 7.48
CA SER A 116 -1.95 -0.51 8.31
C SER A 116 -3.25 -0.91 7.59
N LEU A 117 -3.35 -0.62 6.29
CA LEU A 117 -4.49 -1.05 5.49
C LEU A 117 -4.55 -2.59 5.41
N PHE A 118 -3.43 -3.23 5.14
CA PHE A 118 -3.39 -4.70 4.99
C PHE A 118 -3.70 -5.38 6.32
N ASP A 119 -3.22 -4.85 7.44
CA ASP A 119 -3.58 -5.36 8.75
C ASP A 119 -5.09 -5.23 9.01
N PHE A 120 -5.67 -4.09 8.64
CA PHE A 120 -7.12 -3.90 8.70
C PHE A 120 -7.88 -4.92 7.84
N LEU A 121 -7.42 -5.14 6.61
CA LEU A 121 -8.06 -6.12 5.71
C LEU A 121 -7.96 -7.54 6.26
N ALA A 122 -6.82 -7.90 6.81
CA ALA A 122 -6.62 -9.22 7.41
C ALA A 122 -7.55 -9.42 8.62
N CYS A 123 -7.69 -8.38 9.44
CA CYS A 123 -8.56 -8.41 10.61
C CYS A 123 -10.04 -8.53 10.24
N CYS A 124 -10.49 -7.75 9.25
CA CYS A 124 -11.92 -7.63 8.93
C CYS A 124 -12.40 -8.64 7.89
N TYR A 125 -11.54 -9.04 6.95
CA TYR A 125 -11.91 -9.85 5.80
C TYR A 125 -11.10 -11.13 5.66
N GLY A 126 -9.98 -11.26 6.38
CA GLY A 126 -9.08 -12.40 6.24
C GLY A 126 -9.65 -13.70 6.75
N ALA A 127 -9.15 -14.81 6.23
CA ALA A 127 -9.55 -16.16 6.66
C ALA A 127 -9.07 -16.46 8.08
N SER A 128 -7.90 -15.94 8.44
CA SER A 128 -7.37 -16.02 9.81
C SER A 128 -6.51 -14.78 10.08
N TYR A 129 -6.66 -14.23 11.26
CA TYR A 129 -5.94 -13.00 11.62
C TYR A 129 -4.96 -13.26 12.76
N THR A 130 -3.71 -12.89 12.54
CA THR A 130 -2.69 -12.83 13.58
C THR A 130 -2.17 -11.41 13.64
N PRO A 131 -2.31 -10.70 14.77
CA PRO A 131 -1.78 -9.35 14.88
C PRO A 131 -0.29 -9.30 14.57
N SER A 132 0.09 -8.32 13.76
CA SER A 132 1.49 -8.09 13.42
C SER A 132 1.73 -6.59 13.27
N GLN A 133 2.99 -6.19 13.30
CA GLN A 133 3.38 -4.80 13.18
C GLN A 133 4.40 -4.63 12.07
N PHE A 134 4.35 -3.47 11.42
CA PHE A 134 5.36 -3.07 10.46
C PHE A 134 6.69 -2.87 11.18
N ASP A 135 7.73 -3.50 10.65
CA ASP A 135 9.08 -3.39 11.20
C ASP A 135 9.96 -2.59 10.23
N PRO A 136 10.25 -1.31 10.53
CA PRO A 136 11.10 -0.50 9.66
C PRO A 136 12.51 -1.05 9.49
N ALA A 137 13.00 -1.83 10.47
CA ALA A 137 14.35 -2.41 10.38
C ALA A 137 14.46 -3.41 9.23
N LEU A 138 13.36 -4.03 8.81
CA LEU A 138 13.39 -4.96 7.68
C LEU A 138 13.65 -4.23 6.35
N LEU A 139 13.35 -2.95 6.25
CA LEU A 139 13.67 -2.15 5.07
C LEU A 139 15.18 -1.91 4.96
N ASP A 140 15.82 -1.67 6.09
CA ASP A 140 17.26 -1.41 6.14
C ASP A 140 18.08 -2.70 5.93
N ALA A 141 17.48 -3.86 6.20
CA ALA A 141 18.09 -5.16 6.00
C ALA A 141 18.04 -5.65 4.55
N GLN A 142 17.28 -4.97 3.69
CA GLN A 142 17.23 -5.34 2.28
C GLN A 142 18.53 -4.94 1.59
N PRO A 143 19.07 -5.79 0.73
CA PRO A 143 20.24 -5.39 -0.03
C PRO A 143 19.91 -4.18 -0.88
N ALA A 144 20.67 -3.10 -0.69
CA ALA A 144 20.66 -2.00 -1.63
C ALA A 144 20.91 -2.56 -3.03
N ALA A 145 20.32 -1.91 -4.04
CA ALA A 145 20.70 -2.24 -5.42
C ALA A 145 22.23 -2.26 -5.48
N PRO A 146 22.82 -3.28 -6.12
CA PRO A 146 24.25 -3.23 -6.32
C PRO A 146 24.56 -1.87 -6.94
N ALA A 147 25.46 -1.13 -6.28
CA ALA A 147 26.02 0.07 -6.88
C ALA A 147 26.35 -0.29 -8.34
N PRO A 148 26.03 0.58 -9.30
CA PRO A 148 26.45 0.28 -10.67
C PRO A 148 27.92 -0.08 -10.57
N GLY A 149 28.22 -1.33 -10.91
CA GLY A 149 29.59 -1.81 -10.85
C GLY A 149 30.48 -0.84 -11.65
N PRO A 150 31.79 -0.80 -11.35
CA PRO A 150 32.64 0.08 -12.10
C PRO A 150 32.37 -0.16 -13.56
N VAL A 151 31.88 0.88 -14.20
CA VAL A 151 31.64 0.82 -15.64
C VAL A 151 32.99 0.55 -16.26
N PRO A 152 33.14 -0.57 -16.94
CA PRO A 152 34.41 -0.82 -17.63
C PRO A 152 34.68 0.23 -18.66
#